data_4af51ab04073b121c89717e5d4ceda86
#
_entry.id   4af51ab04073b121c89717e5d4ceda86
#
_cell.length_a   1.000
_cell.length_b   1.000
_cell.length_c   1.000
_cell.angle_alpha   90.00
_cell.angle_beta   90.00
_cell.angle_gamma   90.00
#
_symmetry.space_group_name_H-M   'P 1'
#
loop_
_entity.id
_entity.type
_entity.pdbx_description
1 polymer ?
#
loop_
_entity_poly.entity_id
_entity_poly.type
_entity_poly.pdbx_seq_one_letter_code
_entity_poly.pdbx_strand_id
1 'polypeptide(L)'
;MDKEENLVFRHLLDLAKLSFARDISVFSDFLNNREVAILKRQVADLPLGRFFLYGGIEDAERVIACFPASYEDREDINFPIECIEILIKSVKYENNSLTHRDFLGAILGLGIDRKLIGDIFTVSENERIVKAFVFCQEKIADFIVSELSQIGRSYVSAAKISASEVMACRRIEDKYGTVPSLRLDVIIGEALNLSRTRVKALIDGDKVAVNSAASSTSHYQVSEGDVISVRGFGKFIFYGSLGKTKKDRLQIHIGKYC
;
A
#
# COMPACT_ATOMS: atom_id res chain seq x y z
N MET A 1 -17.06 -12.54 13.97
CA MET A 1 -16.74 -11.10 13.78
C MET A 1 -16.89 -10.37 15.09
N ASP A 2 -15.95 -9.52 15.42
CA ASP A 2 -16.10 -8.63 16.56
C ASP A 2 -17.06 -7.46 16.22
N LYS A 3 -17.37 -6.60 17.21
CA LYS A 3 -18.33 -5.51 17.05
C LYS A 3 -17.86 -4.48 16.01
N GLU A 4 -16.56 -4.25 15.94
CA GLU A 4 -15.92 -3.30 15.02
C GLU A 4 -15.95 -3.82 13.58
N GLU A 5 -15.60 -5.10 13.38
CA GLU A 5 -15.68 -5.75 12.06
C GLU A 5 -17.10 -5.75 11.50
N ASN A 6 -18.11 -5.98 12.36
CA ASN A 6 -19.51 -5.91 11.96
C ASN A 6 -19.92 -4.50 11.49
N LEU A 7 -19.41 -3.46 12.15
CA LEU A 7 -19.72 -2.08 11.77
C LEU A 7 -19.13 -1.74 10.40
N VAL A 8 -17.87 -2.11 10.18
CA VAL A 8 -17.19 -1.95 8.89
C VAL A 8 -17.95 -2.67 7.77
N PHE A 9 -18.29 -3.94 7.99
CA PHE A 9 -18.99 -4.71 6.96
C PHE A 9 -20.39 -4.15 6.67
N ARG A 10 -21.15 -3.75 7.66
CA ARG A 10 -22.46 -3.13 7.46
C ARG A 10 -22.39 -1.88 6.60
N HIS A 11 -21.40 -1.02 6.84
CA HIS A 11 -21.19 0.17 6.03
C HIS A 11 -20.90 -0.21 4.56
N LEU A 12 -20.01 -1.18 4.32
CA LEU A 12 -19.69 -1.64 2.96
C LEU A 12 -20.89 -2.32 2.28
N LEU A 13 -21.67 -3.09 3.02
CA LEU A 13 -22.91 -3.70 2.53
C LEU A 13 -23.96 -2.63 2.15
N ASP A 14 -24.06 -1.54 2.92
CA ASP A 14 -24.99 -0.45 2.61
C ASP A 14 -24.59 0.28 1.31
N LEU A 15 -23.28 0.46 1.06
CA LEU A 15 -22.79 0.98 -0.21
C LEU A 15 -23.11 0.03 -1.37
N ALA A 16 -22.93 -1.27 -1.19
CA ALA A 16 -23.26 -2.29 -2.20
C ALA A 16 -24.78 -2.33 -2.50
N LYS A 17 -25.64 -2.21 -1.48
CA LYS A 17 -27.09 -2.11 -1.64
C LYS A 17 -27.49 -0.84 -2.38
N LEU A 18 -26.84 0.27 -2.10
CA LEU A 18 -27.09 1.55 -2.79
C LEU A 18 -26.72 1.42 -4.29
N SER A 19 -25.57 0.81 -4.59
CA SER A 19 -25.15 0.51 -5.96
C SER A 19 -26.21 -0.32 -6.69
N PHE A 20 -26.61 -1.45 -6.08
CA PHE A 20 -27.60 -2.36 -6.65
C PHE A 20 -28.97 -1.69 -6.86
N ALA A 21 -29.44 -0.92 -5.89
CA ALA A 21 -30.77 -0.28 -5.93
C ALA A 21 -30.87 0.82 -6.98
N ARG A 22 -29.75 1.51 -7.26
CA ARG A 22 -29.69 2.63 -8.23
C ARG A 22 -29.08 2.26 -9.56
N ASP A 23 -28.49 1.07 -9.65
CA ASP A 23 -27.72 0.57 -10.79
C ASP A 23 -26.61 1.55 -11.23
N ILE A 24 -25.83 2.04 -10.24
CA ILE A 24 -24.68 2.93 -10.42
C ILE A 24 -23.48 2.41 -9.66
N SER A 25 -22.27 2.70 -10.12
CA SER A 25 -21.05 2.42 -9.36
C SER A 25 -20.96 3.28 -8.09
N VAL A 26 -20.73 2.64 -6.95
CA VAL A 26 -20.57 3.30 -5.64
C VAL A 26 -19.22 2.93 -5.04
N PHE A 27 -18.53 3.91 -4.50
CA PHE A 27 -17.16 3.77 -3.98
C PHE A 27 -17.11 3.90 -2.46
N SER A 28 -16.25 3.11 -1.82
CA SER A 28 -15.92 3.29 -0.41
C SER A 28 -14.88 4.40 -0.21
N ASP A 29 -14.60 4.75 1.04
CA ASP A 29 -13.34 5.41 1.39
C ASP A 29 -12.16 4.42 1.24
N PHE A 30 -10.89 4.87 1.42
CA PHE A 30 -9.73 3.99 1.40
C PHE A 30 -9.77 2.98 2.54
N LEU A 31 -9.79 1.71 2.21
CA LEU A 31 -9.76 0.57 3.10
C LEU A 31 -8.31 0.13 3.37
N ASN A 32 -8.05 -0.33 4.58
CA ASN A 32 -6.82 -1.04 4.92
C ASN A 32 -6.96 -2.55 4.68
N ASN A 33 -5.85 -3.29 4.81
CA ASN A 33 -5.81 -4.74 4.56
C ASN A 33 -6.81 -5.53 5.43
N ARG A 34 -7.07 -5.11 6.69
CA ARG A 34 -8.04 -5.77 7.58
C ARG A 34 -9.47 -5.58 7.06
N GLU A 35 -9.83 -4.37 6.65
CA GLU A 35 -11.15 -4.04 6.11
C GLU A 35 -11.39 -4.76 4.77
N VAL A 36 -10.37 -4.84 3.91
CA VAL A 36 -10.40 -5.63 2.67
C VAL A 36 -10.62 -7.11 2.96
N ALA A 37 -9.95 -7.68 3.97
CA ALA A 37 -10.11 -9.07 4.35
C ALA A 37 -11.53 -9.36 4.86
N ILE A 38 -12.16 -8.42 5.58
CA ILE A 38 -13.56 -8.52 6.00
C ILE A 38 -14.48 -8.57 4.78
N LEU A 39 -14.31 -7.65 3.82
CA LEU A 39 -15.10 -7.59 2.60
C LEU A 39 -14.98 -8.88 1.76
N LYS A 40 -13.75 -9.36 1.56
CA LYS A 40 -13.49 -10.61 0.81
C LYS A 40 -14.14 -11.83 1.43
N ARG A 41 -14.16 -11.95 2.77
CA ARG A 41 -14.79 -13.09 3.46
C ARG A 41 -16.30 -13.13 3.31
N GLN A 42 -16.93 -12.00 3.05
CA GLN A 42 -18.38 -11.85 3.03
C GLN A 42 -18.92 -11.40 1.67
N VAL A 43 -18.18 -11.68 0.59
CA VAL A 43 -18.56 -11.31 -0.77
C VAL A 43 -19.91 -11.94 -1.18
N ALA A 44 -20.23 -13.12 -0.68
CA ALA A 44 -21.49 -13.80 -0.95
C ALA A 44 -22.74 -13.08 -0.41
N ASP A 45 -22.57 -12.20 0.59
CA ASP A 45 -23.64 -11.41 1.18
C ASP A 45 -23.93 -10.11 0.39
N LEU A 46 -23.06 -9.77 -0.59
CA LEU A 46 -23.25 -8.61 -1.44
C LEU A 46 -24.33 -8.86 -2.52
N PRO A 47 -25.16 -7.86 -2.86
CA PRO A 47 -26.26 -8.03 -3.83
C PRO A 47 -25.84 -8.59 -5.20
N LEU A 48 -24.69 -8.13 -5.74
CA LEU A 48 -24.13 -8.63 -7.00
C LEU A 48 -23.03 -9.68 -6.80
N GLY A 49 -22.65 -10.01 -5.55
CA GLY A 49 -21.58 -10.96 -5.26
C GLY A 49 -20.20 -10.54 -5.80
N ARG A 50 -20.01 -9.27 -6.17
CA ARG A 50 -18.76 -8.77 -6.75
C ARG A 50 -18.42 -7.35 -6.29
N PHE A 51 -17.14 -7.04 -6.31
CA PHE A 51 -16.59 -5.71 -6.11
C PHE A 51 -15.20 -5.64 -6.75
N PHE A 52 -14.69 -4.45 -6.99
CA PHE A 52 -13.33 -4.20 -7.48
C PHE A 52 -12.54 -3.36 -6.50
N LEU A 53 -11.24 -3.59 -6.43
CA LEU A 53 -10.33 -2.87 -5.55
C LEU A 53 -9.25 -2.16 -6.36
N TYR A 54 -8.98 -0.91 -6.02
CA TYR A 54 -7.89 -0.15 -6.61
C TYR A 54 -7.42 0.94 -5.67
N GLY A 55 -6.12 1.20 -5.63
CA GLY A 55 -5.51 2.23 -4.75
C GLY A 55 -4.70 3.29 -5.49
N GLY A 56 -4.91 3.41 -6.82
CA GLY A 56 -4.13 4.31 -7.68
C GLY A 56 -2.96 3.61 -8.38
N ILE A 57 -2.47 2.52 -7.82
CA ILE A 57 -1.46 1.61 -8.39
C ILE A 57 -1.82 0.16 -8.07
N GLU A 58 -1.28 -0.80 -8.82
CA GLU A 58 -1.65 -2.22 -8.71
C GLU A 58 -1.38 -2.84 -7.34
N ASP A 59 -0.25 -2.49 -6.73
CA ASP A 59 0.23 -3.07 -5.47
C ASP A 59 -0.03 -2.17 -4.24
N ALA A 60 -1.05 -1.30 -4.31
CA ALA A 60 -1.42 -0.43 -3.21
C ALA A 60 -1.83 -1.22 -1.95
N GLU A 61 -1.39 -0.73 -0.78
CA GLU A 61 -1.80 -1.29 0.52
C GLU A 61 -3.16 -0.76 0.97
N ARG A 62 -3.47 0.48 0.59
CA ARG A 62 -4.77 1.10 0.83
C ARG A 62 -5.53 1.22 -0.47
N VAL A 63 -6.74 0.71 -0.50
CA VAL A 63 -7.54 0.62 -1.73
C VAL A 63 -8.96 1.12 -1.49
N ILE A 64 -9.59 1.64 -2.53
CA ILE A 64 -11.01 1.94 -2.58
C ILE A 64 -11.72 0.70 -3.13
N ALA A 65 -12.81 0.28 -2.50
CA ALA A 65 -13.70 -0.71 -3.05
C ALA A 65 -14.75 -0.03 -3.91
N CYS A 66 -14.90 -0.51 -5.15
CA CYS A 66 -16.01 -0.17 -6.03
C CYS A 66 -17.04 -1.28 -5.99
N PHE A 67 -18.28 -0.94 -5.71
CA PHE A 67 -19.46 -1.78 -5.95
C PHE A 67 -20.05 -1.34 -7.28
N PRO A 68 -19.87 -2.14 -8.36
CA PRO A 68 -20.18 -1.70 -9.72
C PRO A 68 -21.68 -1.71 -10.02
N ALA A 69 -22.12 -0.94 -11.01
CA ALA A 69 -23.42 -1.14 -11.65
C ALA A 69 -23.48 -2.52 -12.31
N SER A 70 -24.70 -3.02 -12.58
CA SER A 70 -24.90 -4.38 -13.09
C SER A 70 -24.22 -4.65 -14.43
N TYR A 71 -24.07 -3.62 -15.26
CA TYR A 71 -23.55 -3.64 -16.63
C TYR A 71 -22.07 -3.26 -16.73
N GLU A 72 -21.43 -2.77 -15.66
CA GLU A 72 -20.03 -2.33 -15.69
C GLU A 72 -19.06 -3.45 -15.34
N ASP A 73 -18.00 -3.58 -16.11
CA ASP A 73 -16.84 -4.42 -15.81
C ASP A 73 -15.68 -3.59 -15.24
N ARG A 74 -14.59 -4.24 -14.90
CA ARG A 74 -13.43 -3.60 -14.23
C ARG A 74 -12.82 -2.47 -15.07
N GLU A 75 -12.81 -2.64 -16.38
CA GLU A 75 -12.24 -1.71 -17.35
C GLU A 75 -13.04 -0.42 -17.48
N ASP A 76 -14.34 -0.47 -17.21
CA ASP A 76 -15.26 0.67 -17.33
C ASP A 76 -15.18 1.61 -16.10
N ILE A 77 -14.58 1.13 -14.99
CA ILE A 77 -14.61 1.83 -13.71
C ILE A 77 -13.49 2.85 -13.63
N ASN A 78 -13.87 4.12 -13.52
CA ASN A 78 -12.96 5.20 -13.16
C ASN A 78 -12.99 5.42 -11.63
N PHE A 79 -11.93 5.01 -10.94
CA PHE A 79 -11.82 5.19 -9.50
C PHE A 79 -11.54 6.67 -9.17
N PRO A 80 -12.24 7.27 -8.18
CA PRO A 80 -12.08 8.66 -7.80
C PRO A 80 -10.80 8.87 -6.97
N ILE A 81 -9.65 8.58 -7.58
CA ILE A 81 -8.33 8.64 -6.96
C ILE A 81 -7.43 9.57 -7.75
N GLU A 82 -6.84 10.53 -7.06
CA GLU A 82 -5.80 11.42 -7.57
C GLU A 82 -4.46 11.11 -6.93
N CYS A 83 -3.38 11.40 -7.66
CA CYS A 83 -2.03 11.37 -7.14
C CYS A 83 -1.47 12.78 -7.05
N ILE A 84 -0.89 13.11 -5.90
CA ILE A 84 -0.24 14.40 -5.64
C ILE A 84 1.25 14.18 -5.45
N GLU A 85 2.06 14.85 -6.26
CA GLU A 85 3.49 14.97 -6.03
C GLU A 85 3.75 16.13 -5.06
N ILE A 86 4.54 15.88 -4.02
CA ILE A 86 4.98 16.89 -3.05
C ILE A 86 6.49 17.02 -3.18
N LEU A 87 6.95 18.18 -3.63
CA LEU A 87 8.37 18.49 -3.79
C LEU A 87 8.88 19.31 -2.60
N ILE A 88 10.03 18.93 -2.03
CA ILE A 88 10.70 19.71 -1.00
C ILE A 88 11.49 20.84 -1.66
N LYS A 89 11.09 22.09 -1.41
CA LYS A 89 11.71 23.29 -2.01
C LYS A 89 12.93 23.77 -1.24
N SER A 90 12.85 23.77 0.08
CA SER A 90 13.97 24.18 0.93
C SER A 90 13.86 23.56 2.31
N VAL A 91 15.00 23.24 2.88
CA VAL A 91 15.13 22.73 4.25
C VAL A 91 15.82 23.82 5.07
N LYS A 92 15.14 24.35 6.09
CA LYS A 92 15.67 25.43 6.95
C LYS A 92 16.95 25.05 7.71
N TYR A 93 17.19 23.75 7.92
CA TYR A 93 18.36 23.22 8.67
C TYR A 93 18.83 21.91 8.06
N GLU A 94 20.12 21.70 7.92
CA GLU A 94 20.75 20.52 7.31
C GLU A 94 20.41 19.17 8.00
N ASN A 95 20.01 19.19 9.27
CA ASN A 95 19.71 17.99 10.07
C ASN A 95 18.24 17.57 10.11
N ASN A 96 17.38 18.12 9.26
CA ASN A 96 15.95 17.80 9.26
C ASN A 96 15.65 16.69 8.24
N SER A 97 15.82 15.44 8.64
CA SER A 97 15.40 14.29 7.85
C SER A 97 13.87 14.08 8.02
N LEU A 98 13.09 14.43 7.00
CA LEU A 98 11.67 14.10 6.95
C LEU A 98 11.50 12.58 6.84
N THR A 99 10.41 12.09 7.39
CA THR A 99 9.99 10.70 7.33
C THR A 99 8.61 10.59 6.67
N HIS A 100 8.23 9.42 6.22
CA HIS A 100 6.88 9.13 5.73
C HIS A 100 5.77 9.65 6.69
N ARG A 101 6.02 9.59 8.01
CA ARG A 101 5.05 10.04 9.03
C ARG A 101 4.84 11.55 9.02
N ASP A 102 5.87 12.31 8.67
CA ASP A 102 5.78 13.78 8.63
C ASP A 102 4.86 14.23 7.49
N PHE A 103 4.92 13.55 6.33
CA PHE A 103 4.01 13.81 5.21
C PHE A 103 2.56 13.50 5.61
N LEU A 104 2.31 12.31 6.15
CA LEU A 104 0.98 11.94 6.61
C LEU A 104 0.48 12.90 7.69
N GLY A 105 1.31 13.22 8.69
CA GLY A 105 0.95 14.12 9.78
C GLY A 105 0.60 15.52 9.30
N ALA A 106 1.34 16.06 8.32
CA ALA A 106 1.06 17.37 7.74
C ALA A 106 -0.30 17.39 7.00
N ILE A 107 -0.59 16.36 6.20
CA ILE A 107 -1.87 16.25 5.49
C ILE A 107 -3.05 16.10 6.48
N LEU A 108 -2.92 15.26 7.49
CA LEU A 108 -3.95 15.11 8.53
C LEU A 108 -4.11 16.40 9.36
N GLY A 109 -3.02 17.17 9.52
CA GLY A 109 -3.02 18.49 10.17
C GLY A 109 -3.87 19.55 9.44
N LEU A 110 -4.18 19.36 8.16
CA LEU A 110 -5.14 20.17 7.40
C LEU A 110 -6.60 19.85 7.75
N GLY A 111 -6.86 18.93 8.69
CA GLY A 111 -8.22 18.49 9.07
C GLY A 111 -8.78 17.39 8.16
N ILE A 112 -7.95 16.77 7.33
CA ILE A 112 -8.36 15.69 6.42
C ILE A 112 -8.43 14.37 7.19
N ASP A 113 -9.52 13.61 7.00
CA ASP A 113 -9.68 12.28 7.59
C ASP A 113 -8.73 11.27 6.91
N ARG A 114 -8.09 10.41 7.72
CA ARG A 114 -7.17 9.36 7.24
C ARG A 114 -7.79 8.44 6.18
N LYS A 115 -9.09 8.21 6.25
CA LYS A 115 -9.82 7.36 5.30
C LYS A 115 -9.89 7.93 3.88
N LEU A 116 -9.63 9.23 3.70
CA LEU A 116 -9.58 9.88 2.38
C LEU A 116 -8.19 9.79 1.74
N ILE A 117 -7.17 9.31 2.47
CA ILE A 117 -5.79 9.21 2.03
C ILE A 117 -5.42 7.74 1.81
N GLY A 118 -4.90 7.45 0.63
CA GLY A 118 -4.33 6.17 0.23
C GLY A 118 -2.90 5.97 0.72
N ASP A 119 -2.07 5.40 -0.15
CA ASP A 119 -0.66 5.20 0.10
C ASP A 119 0.16 6.47 -0.10
N ILE A 120 1.27 6.55 0.61
CA ILE A 120 2.27 7.61 0.47
C ILE A 120 3.60 6.95 0.13
N PHE A 121 4.24 7.40 -0.94
CA PHE A 121 5.57 6.93 -1.36
C PHE A 121 6.54 8.09 -1.27
N THR A 122 7.74 7.83 -0.73
CA THR A 122 8.80 8.83 -0.63
C THR A 122 9.96 8.46 -1.52
N VAL A 123 10.55 9.42 -2.19
CA VAL A 123 11.76 9.26 -2.98
C VAL A 123 12.89 9.95 -2.25
N SER A 124 13.98 9.20 -2.03
CA SER A 124 15.16 9.70 -1.33
C SER A 124 16.35 9.80 -2.27
N GLU A 125 17.15 10.86 -2.08
CA GLU A 125 18.47 11.04 -2.67
C GLU A 125 19.46 11.31 -1.55
N ASN A 126 20.61 10.61 -1.55
CA ASN A 126 21.63 10.72 -0.48
C ASN A 126 21.02 10.61 0.93
N GLU A 127 20.17 9.61 1.16
CA GLU A 127 19.47 9.34 2.42
C GLU A 127 18.49 10.43 2.88
N ARG A 128 18.18 11.42 2.04
CA ARG A 128 17.19 12.47 2.31
C ARG A 128 16.01 12.35 1.38
N ILE A 129 14.80 12.46 1.94
CA ILE A 129 13.59 12.51 1.11
C ILE A 129 13.60 13.84 0.36
N VAL A 130 13.52 13.77 -0.97
CA VAL A 130 13.45 14.93 -1.86
C VAL A 130 12.05 15.19 -2.36
N LYS A 131 11.22 14.16 -2.45
CA LYS A 131 9.82 14.25 -2.82
C LYS A 131 8.99 13.10 -2.27
N ALA A 132 7.68 13.29 -2.28
CA ALA A 132 6.71 12.24 -1.96
C ALA A 132 5.56 12.25 -2.96
N PHE A 133 4.92 11.10 -3.08
CA PHE A 133 3.67 10.91 -3.82
C PHE A 133 2.58 10.47 -2.86
N VAL A 134 1.42 11.10 -2.94
CA VAL A 134 0.28 10.82 -2.07
C VAL A 134 -0.93 10.48 -2.92
N PHE A 135 -1.48 9.30 -2.76
CA PHE A 135 -2.78 8.96 -3.33
C PHE A 135 -3.88 9.42 -2.39
N CYS A 136 -4.89 10.06 -2.93
CA CYS A 136 -6.04 10.55 -2.16
C CYS A 136 -7.32 10.48 -2.98
N GLN A 137 -8.47 10.63 -2.32
CA GLN A 137 -9.72 10.79 -3.04
C GLN A 137 -9.72 12.11 -3.83
N GLU A 138 -10.24 12.06 -5.06
CA GLU A 138 -10.32 13.19 -5.97
C GLU A 138 -10.89 14.45 -5.31
N LYS A 139 -11.96 14.31 -4.52
CA LYS A 139 -12.67 15.43 -3.86
C LYS A 139 -11.81 16.29 -2.93
N ILE A 140 -10.65 15.79 -2.47
CA ILE A 140 -9.76 16.52 -1.56
C ILE A 140 -8.43 16.91 -2.21
N ALA A 141 -8.16 16.48 -3.44
CA ALA A 141 -6.87 16.67 -4.09
C ALA A 141 -6.53 18.17 -4.26
N ASP A 142 -7.47 18.96 -4.77
CA ASP A 142 -7.26 20.40 -4.98
C ASP A 142 -7.05 21.15 -3.65
N PHE A 143 -7.74 20.73 -2.59
CA PHE A 143 -7.55 21.29 -1.25
C PHE A 143 -6.14 21.00 -0.72
N ILE A 144 -5.64 19.78 -0.87
CA ILE A 144 -4.25 19.45 -0.47
C ILE A 144 -3.25 20.28 -1.28
N VAL A 145 -3.45 20.40 -2.59
CA VAL A 145 -2.55 21.17 -3.46
C VAL A 145 -2.50 22.65 -3.06
N SER A 146 -3.63 23.25 -2.69
CA SER A 146 -3.69 24.66 -2.29
C SER A 146 -3.16 24.93 -0.90
N GLU A 147 -3.40 24.03 0.06
CA GLU A 147 -3.14 24.32 1.48
C GLU A 147 -1.80 23.77 1.98
N LEU A 148 -1.26 22.71 1.34
CA LEU A 148 -0.04 22.09 1.82
C LEU A 148 1.20 22.85 1.36
N SER A 149 1.67 23.77 2.17
CA SER A 149 2.86 24.61 1.91
C SER A 149 4.07 24.25 2.76
N GLN A 150 3.88 23.47 3.84
CA GLN A 150 4.95 23.15 4.79
C GLN A 150 4.77 21.75 5.39
N ILE A 151 5.88 21.02 5.56
CA ILE A 151 5.95 19.76 6.29
C ILE A 151 7.08 19.86 7.31
N GLY A 152 6.73 19.79 8.59
CA GLY A 152 7.68 20.06 9.66
C GLY A 152 8.28 21.46 9.51
N ARG A 153 9.60 21.54 9.25
CA ARG A 153 10.31 22.81 9.02
C ARG A 153 10.66 23.04 7.54
N SER A 154 10.21 22.21 6.64
CA SER A 154 10.52 22.26 5.21
C SER A 154 9.37 22.89 4.43
N TYR A 155 9.67 23.84 3.56
CA TYR A 155 8.70 24.35 2.60
C TYR A 155 8.54 23.35 1.45
N VAL A 156 7.30 23.13 1.02
CA VAL A 156 6.97 22.21 -0.05
C VAL A 156 6.10 22.88 -1.11
N SER A 157 6.03 22.25 -2.29
CA SER A 157 4.98 22.51 -3.26
C SER A 157 4.29 21.21 -3.60
N ALA A 158 2.99 21.26 -3.81
CA ALA A 158 2.17 20.13 -4.19
C ALA A 158 1.56 20.37 -5.59
N ALA A 159 1.44 19.29 -6.39
CA ALA A 159 0.80 19.32 -7.69
C ALA A 159 0.16 17.96 -7.99
N LYS A 160 -0.97 17.96 -8.72
CA LYS A 160 -1.55 16.70 -9.22
C LYS A 160 -0.69 16.17 -10.37
N ILE A 161 -0.46 14.86 -10.37
CA ILE A 161 0.28 14.16 -11.42
C ILE A 161 -0.43 12.86 -11.81
N SER A 162 -0.03 12.29 -12.94
CA SER A 162 -0.50 10.97 -13.34
C SER A 162 0.10 9.85 -12.48
N ALA A 163 -0.67 8.81 -12.18
CA ALA A 163 -0.17 7.61 -11.50
C ALA A 163 0.98 6.92 -12.26
N SER A 164 1.03 7.05 -13.58
CA SER A 164 2.14 6.54 -14.41
C SER A 164 3.49 7.19 -14.08
N GLU A 165 3.50 8.46 -13.69
CA GLU A 165 4.73 9.16 -13.27
C GLU A 165 5.28 8.62 -11.96
N VAL A 166 4.40 8.19 -11.04
CA VAL A 166 4.80 7.52 -9.79
C VAL A 166 5.52 6.21 -10.10
N MET A 167 4.97 5.41 -11.01
CA MET A 167 5.58 4.12 -11.41
C MET A 167 6.95 4.32 -12.03
N ALA A 168 7.14 5.36 -12.83
CA ALA A 168 8.45 5.71 -13.40
C ALA A 168 9.49 6.13 -12.35
N CYS A 169 9.05 6.67 -11.21
CA CYS A 169 9.92 7.09 -10.11
C CYS A 169 10.21 5.98 -9.09
N ARG A 170 9.42 4.90 -9.07
CA ARG A 170 9.65 3.76 -8.18
C ARG A 170 10.88 3.01 -8.64
N ARG A 171 11.95 3.11 -7.89
CA ARG A 171 13.15 2.32 -8.11
C ARG A 171 12.98 0.97 -7.41
N ILE A 172 13.31 -0.11 -8.13
CA ILE A 172 13.44 -1.44 -7.57
C ILE A 172 14.93 -1.76 -7.57
N GLU A 173 15.48 -1.98 -6.39
CA GLU A 173 16.86 -2.44 -6.24
C GLU A 173 16.89 -3.96 -6.25
N ASP A 174 17.60 -4.52 -7.20
CA ASP A 174 17.82 -5.96 -7.29
C ASP A 174 18.73 -6.43 -6.17
N LYS A 175 18.27 -7.42 -5.42
CA LYS A 175 19.04 -8.09 -4.38
C LYS A 175 19.10 -9.59 -4.65
N TYR A 176 20.30 -10.12 -4.62
CA TYR A 176 20.55 -11.55 -4.75
C TYR A 176 20.99 -12.11 -3.40
N GLY A 177 20.50 -13.30 -3.08
CA GLY A 177 20.82 -13.95 -1.80
C GLY A 177 20.81 -15.46 -1.89
N THR A 178 21.14 -16.14 -0.79
CA THR A 178 21.12 -17.60 -0.72
C THR A 178 20.38 -18.06 0.52
N VAL A 179 19.34 -18.87 0.35
CA VAL A 179 18.45 -19.32 1.42
C VAL A 179 18.35 -20.86 1.45
N PRO A 180 18.10 -21.47 2.61
CA PRO A 180 17.88 -22.91 2.73
C PRO A 180 16.50 -23.35 2.24
N SER A 181 15.51 -22.45 2.18
CA SER A 181 14.14 -22.73 1.74
C SER A 181 13.41 -21.45 1.37
N LEU A 182 12.30 -21.56 0.64
CA LEU A 182 11.45 -20.43 0.23
C LEU A 182 10.38 -20.07 1.29
N ARG A 183 10.63 -20.36 2.55
CA ARG A 183 9.72 -19.97 3.63
C ARG A 183 9.76 -18.47 3.85
N LEU A 184 8.61 -17.89 4.17
CA LEU A 184 8.43 -16.46 4.37
C LEU A 184 9.41 -15.87 5.39
N ASP A 185 9.58 -16.54 6.54
CA ASP A 185 10.52 -16.10 7.60
C ASP A 185 11.98 -16.06 7.11
N VAL A 186 12.35 -17.00 6.24
CA VAL A 186 13.70 -17.09 5.67
C VAL A 186 13.92 -16.01 4.62
N ILE A 187 12.97 -15.83 3.71
CA ILE A 187 13.02 -14.81 2.64
C ILE A 187 13.08 -13.39 3.24
N ILE A 188 12.22 -13.08 4.24
CA ILE A 188 12.28 -11.79 4.93
C ILE A 188 13.62 -11.57 5.62
N GLY A 189 14.15 -12.60 6.28
CA GLY A 189 15.44 -12.52 6.95
C GLY A 189 16.57 -12.15 6.00
N GLU A 190 16.61 -12.77 4.81
CA GLU A 190 17.57 -12.49 3.76
C GLU A 190 17.34 -11.12 3.11
N ALA A 191 16.09 -10.79 2.78
CA ALA A 191 15.73 -9.53 2.13
C ALA A 191 16.10 -8.31 2.97
N LEU A 192 15.87 -8.37 4.28
CA LEU A 192 16.00 -7.24 5.20
C LEU A 192 17.20 -7.33 6.14
N ASN A 193 18.04 -8.36 6.02
CA ASN A 193 19.18 -8.65 6.91
C ASN A 193 18.74 -8.73 8.39
N LEU A 194 17.63 -9.40 8.68
CA LEU A 194 17.07 -9.54 10.03
C LEU A 194 17.32 -10.93 10.62
N SER A 195 17.48 -10.98 11.95
CA SER A 195 17.52 -12.25 12.67
C SER A 195 16.18 -12.97 12.63
N ARG A 196 16.19 -14.30 12.68
CA ARG A 196 14.98 -15.14 12.71
C ARG A 196 14.01 -14.75 13.82
N THR A 197 14.53 -14.44 15.01
CA THR A 197 13.73 -14.01 16.16
C THR A 197 12.99 -12.71 15.86
N ARG A 198 13.66 -11.76 15.20
CA ARG A 198 13.04 -10.48 14.84
C ARG A 198 11.98 -10.64 13.74
N VAL A 199 12.26 -11.47 12.74
CA VAL A 199 11.29 -11.80 11.68
C VAL A 199 10.06 -12.47 12.27
N LYS A 200 10.24 -13.44 13.17
CA LYS A 200 9.12 -14.11 13.86
C LYS A 200 8.26 -13.10 14.63
N ALA A 201 8.87 -12.20 15.40
CA ALA A 201 8.13 -11.16 16.12
C ALA A 201 7.36 -10.19 15.19
N LEU A 202 7.83 -9.96 13.96
CA LEU A 202 7.11 -9.17 12.97
C LEU A 202 5.90 -9.93 12.40
N ILE A 203 6.05 -11.22 12.15
CA ILE A 203 4.95 -12.08 11.65
C ILE A 203 3.89 -12.27 12.76
N ASP A 204 4.29 -12.62 13.96
CA ASP A 204 3.40 -12.83 15.12
C ASP A 204 2.67 -11.52 15.52
N GLY A 205 3.24 -10.36 15.21
CA GLY A 205 2.68 -9.04 15.46
C GLY A 205 1.86 -8.45 14.28
N ASP A 206 1.42 -9.27 13.30
CA ASP A 206 0.64 -8.88 12.13
C ASP A 206 1.27 -7.71 11.34
N LYS A 207 2.62 -7.67 11.30
CA LYS A 207 3.38 -6.63 10.58
C LYS A 207 3.84 -7.07 9.20
N VAL A 208 3.48 -8.28 8.78
CA VAL A 208 3.85 -8.86 7.49
C VAL A 208 2.61 -9.15 6.67
N ALA A 209 2.62 -8.76 5.41
CA ALA A 209 1.58 -9.09 4.44
C ALA A 209 2.24 -9.69 3.18
N VAL A 210 1.57 -10.66 2.57
CA VAL A 210 1.91 -11.23 1.26
C VAL A 210 0.74 -10.94 0.34
N ASN A 211 1.03 -10.32 -0.81
CA ASN A 211 0.01 -9.91 -1.79
C ASN A 211 -1.16 -9.15 -1.13
N SER A 212 -0.82 -8.20 -0.26
CA SER A 212 -1.74 -7.38 0.53
C SER A 212 -2.61 -8.15 1.54
N ALA A 213 -2.44 -9.45 1.70
CA ALA A 213 -3.09 -10.24 2.74
C ALA A 213 -2.17 -10.40 3.95
N ALA A 214 -2.67 -10.13 5.16
CA ALA A 214 -1.89 -10.35 6.38
C ALA A 214 -1.48 -11.82 6.47
N SER A 215 -0.19 -12.08 6.69
CA SER A 215 0.33 -13.44 6.84
C SER A 215 0.80 -13.65 8.27
N SER A 216 0.06 -14.49 9.01
CA SER A 216 0.41 -14.92 10.37
C SER A 216 1.23 -16.21 10.40
N THR A 217 1.57 -16.78 9.23
CA THR A 217 2.22 -18.08 9.12
C THR A 217 3.66 -17.93 8.63
N SER A 218 4.62 -18.12 9.54
CA SER A 218 6.06 -18.09 9.19
C SER A 218 6.48 -19.16 8.17
N HIS A 219 5.70 -20.23 8.05
CA HIS A 219 5.94 -21.36 7.14
C HIS A 219 5.33 -21.19 5.75
N TYR A 220 4.66 -20.06 5.45
CA TYR A 220 4.17 -19.77 4.12
C TYR A 220 5.27 -19.93 3.09
N GLN A 221 5.00 -20.69 2.02
CA GLN A 221 5.93 -20.88 0.91
C GLN A 221 5.77 -19.73 -0.08
N VAL A 222 6.81 -18.94 -0.20
CA VAL A 222 6.82 -17.78 -1.09
C VAL A 222 6.93 -18.25 -2.53
N SER A 223 6.06 -17.77 -3.40
CA SER A 223 6.00 -18.07 -4.82
C SER A 223 6.57 -16.92 -5.64
N GLU A 224 7.04 -17.22 -6.85
CA GLU A 224 7.48 -16.23 -7.82
C GLU A 224 6.36 -15.19 -8.09
N GLY A 225 6.70 -13.91 -8.06
CA GLY A 225 5.78 -12.81 -8.17
C GLY A 225 5.14 -12.36 -6.86
N ASP A 226 5.34 -13.08 -5.73
CA ASP A 226 4.80 -12.63 -4.44
C ASP A 226 5.40 -11.30 -4.02
N VAL A 227 4.51 -10.36 -3.67
CA VAL A 227 4.88 -9.07 -3.09
C VAL A 227 4.75 -9.14 -1.57
N ILE A 228 5.86 -8.94 -0.87
CA ILE A 228 5.94 -9.04 0.58
C ILE A 228 6.14 -7.65 1.17
N SER A 229 5.17 -7.22 2.01
CA SER A 229 5.23 -5.96 2.76
C SER A 229 5.59 -6.23 4.21
N VAL A 230 6.57 -5.52 4.74
CA VAL A 230 6.98 -5.62 6.15
C VAL A 230 6.90 -4.23 6.78
N ARG A 231 5.95 -4.05 7.68
CA ARG A 231 5.66 -2.76 8.32
C ARG A 231 6.89 -2.19 9.03
N GLY A 232 7.32 -1.00 8.59
CA GLY A 232 8.52 -0.32 9.12
C GLY A 232 9.83 -0.69 8.43
N PHE A 233 9.81 -1.60 7.43
CA PHE A 233 10.98 -2.01 6.67
C PHE A 233 10.81 -1.86 5.16
N GLY A 234 9.58 -1.67 4.67
CA GLY A 234 9.27 -1.51 3.26
C GLY A 234 8.70 -2.78 2.60
N LYS A 235 8.72 -2.78 1.29
CA LYS A 235 8.11 -3.80 0.43
C LYS A 235 9.16 -4.38 -0.51
N PHE A 236 9.01 -5.65 -0.87
CA PHE A 236 9.83 -6.29 -1.88
C PHE A 236 9.05 -7.37 -2.64
N ILE A 237 9.45 -7.59 -3.89
CA ILE A 237 8.91 -8.63 -4.75
C ILE A 237 9.91 -9.80 -4.82
N PHE A 238 9.42 -11.02 -4.74
CA PHE A 238 10.20 -12.22 -4.93
C PHE A 238 10.16 -12.64 -6.40
N TYR A 239 11.26 -12.45 -7.13
CA TYR A 239 11.34 -12.80 -8.55
C TYR A 239 11.58 -14.28 -8.81
N GLY A 240 11.92 -15.06 -7.77
CA GLY A 240 12.09 -16.50 -7.91
C GLY A 240 13.45 -17.03 -7.47
N SER A 241 13.65 -18.34 -7.71
CA SER A 241 14.90 -19.03 -7.46
C SER A 241 15.67 -19.20 -8.78
N LEU A 242 16.95 -18.80 -8.78
CA LEU A 242 17.85 -18.89 -9.92
C LEU A 242 18.59 -20.25 -10.02
N GLY A 243 18.40 -21.11 -9.01
CA GLY A 243 19.06 -22.40 -8.95
C GLY A 243 19.60 -22.74 -7.56
N LYS A 244 20.45 -23.77 -7.49
CA LYS A 244 21.05 -24.24 -6.23
C LYS A 244 22.56 -24.03 -6.22
N THR A 245 23.08 -23.67 -5.05
CA THR A 245 24.52 -23.62 -4.81
C THR A 245 25.09 -25.04 -4.62
N LYS A 246 26.44 -25.20 -4.66
CA LYS A 246 27.12 -26.45 -4.34
C LYS A 246 26.79 -27.02 -2.94
N LYS A 247 26.26 -26.18 -2.03
CA LYS A 247 25.86 -26.56 -0.68
C LYS A 247 24.32 -26.75 -0.57
N ASP A 248 23.63 -27.02 -1.67
CA ASP A 248 22.17 -27.25 -1.80
C ASP A 248 21.30 -26.10 -1.27
N ARG A 249 21.83 -24.88 -1.19
CA ARG A 249 21.06 -23.68 -0.87
C ARG A 249 20.49 -23.07 -2.15
N LEU A 250 19.28 -22.53 -2.08
CA LEU A 250 18.62 -21.84 -3.18
C LEU A 250 19.23 -20.45 -3.36
N GLN A 251 19.63 -20.11 -4.58
CA GLN A 251 19.94 -18.74 -4.98
C GLN A 251 18.64 -18.04 -5.33
N ILE A 252 18.39 -16.89 -4.74
CA ILE A 252 17.15 -16.15 -4.93
C ILE A 252 17.40 -14.75 -5.47
N HIS A 253 16.40 -14.24 -6.21
CA HIS A 253 16.34 -12.88 -6.72
C HIS A 253 15.14 -12.16 -6.10
N ILE A 254 15.39 -10.99 -5.52
CA ILE A 254 14.42 -10.15 -4.84
C ILE A 254 14.55 -8.73 -5.39
N GLY A 255 13.44 -8.07 -5.70
CA GLY A 255 13.39 -6.65 -6.00
C GLY A 255 12.89 -5.87 -4.79
N LYS A 256 13.71 -5.02 -4.20
CA LYS A 256 13.31 -4.15 -3.10
C LYS A 256 12.80 -2.82 -3.64
N TYR A 257 11.61 -2.43 -3.25
CA TYR A 257 11.08 -1.09 -3.54
C TYR A 257 11.81 -0.05 -2.66
N CYS A 258 12.40 0.96 -3.30
CA CYS A 258 13.15 2.06 -2.67
C CYS A 258 12.45 3.38 -2.85
#